data_6f321d8d60948a046b8312a1d60eb8a6
#
_entry.id   6f321d8d60948a046b8312a1d60eb8a6
#
_cell.length_a   1.000
_cell.length_b   1.000
_cell.length_c   1.000
_cell.angle_alpha   90.00
_cell.angle_beta   90.00
_cell.angle_gamma   90.00
#
_symmetry.space_group_name_H-M   'P 1'
#
loop_
_entity.id
_entity.type
_entity.pdbx_description
1 polymer ?
#
loop_
_entity_poly.entity_id
_entity_poly.type
_entity_poly.pdbx_seq_one_letter_code
_entity_poly.pdbx_strand_id
1 'polypeptide(L)'
;MKKAIVFLANGFEEMEALGTVDILRRGGIEVTTVSITANPVVTGAHNVPVTADTTLEKANLADADALVLPGGMPGAANLNDSEAVKEALLQQYRDSKIVAAICAAPMVLGGLGLLKGRNATCYPGFEPKLIGANVTGEAVEVSDNVITGKGPGLVINFGLALVAAIKNEAVAEEVAAGLLV
;
A
#
# COMPACT_ATOMS: atom_id res chain seq x y z
N MET A 1 -9.90 14.91 -9.32
CA MET A 1 -10.16 13.49 -9.04
C MET A 1 -9.11 13.03 -8.05
N LYS A 2 -9.46 12.18 -7.05
CA LYS A 2 -8.49 11.64 -6.09
C LYS A 2 -7.60 10.61 -6.77
N LYS A 3 -6.31 10.58 -6.40
CA LYS A 3 -5.28 9.77 -7.06
C LYS A 3 -4.54 8.89 -6.05
N ALA A 4 -4.25 7.65 -6.41
CA ALA A 4 -3.41 6.75 -5.63
C ALA A 4 -2.34 6.10 -6.51
N ILE A 5 -1.19 5.84 -5.91
CA ILE A 5 -0.11 5.08 -6.53
C ILE A 5 0.07 3.78 -5.77
N VAL A 6 0.12 2.67 -6.51
CA VAL A 6 0.47 1.36 -5.98
C VAL A 6 1.82 0.96 -6.57
N PHE A 7 2.83 0.84 -5.72
CA PHE A 7 4.17 0.43 -6.15
C PHE A 7 4.24 -1.07 -6.40
N LEU A 8 4.85 -1.47 -7.50
CA LEU A 8 5.10 -2.87 -7.84
C LEU A 8 6.61 -3.14 -7.89
N ALA A 9 7.05 -4.06 -7.06
CA ALA A 9 8.41 -4.61 -7.07
C ALA A 9 8.36 -6.11 -7.39
N ASN A 10 9.37 -6.66 -8.05
CA ASN A 10 9.42 -8.10 -8.30
C ASN A 10 9.27 -8.88 -6.98
N GLY A 11 8.38 -9.86 -6.96
CA GLY A 11 8.00 -10.60 -5.78
C GLY A 11 6.88 -9.93 -4.95
N PHE A 12 6.13 -8.97 -5.52
CA PHE A 12 4.91 -8.44 -4.88
C PHE A 12 3.87 -9.56 -4.70
N GLU A 13 3.00 -9.44 -3.70
CA GLU A 13 1.88 -10.36 -3.50
C GLU A 13 0.73 -9.95 -4.42
N GLU A 14 0.28 -10.89 -5.27
CA GLU A 14 -0.65 -10.62 -6.36
C GLU A 14 -2.03 -10.19 -5.88
N MET A 15 -2.58 -10.86 -4.86
CA MET A 15 -3.91 -10.53 -4.32
C MET A 15 -3.89 -9.13 -3.68
N GLU A 16 -2.82 -8.81 -2.94
CA GLU A 16 -2.70 -7.53 -2.24
C GLU A 16 -2.57 -6.36 -3.21
N ALA A 17 -1.73 -6.50 -4.24
CA ALA A 17 -1.54 -5.45 -5.22
C ALA A 17 -2.77 -5.25 -6.09
N LEU A 18 -3.24 -6.31 -6.75
CA LEU A 18 -4.32 -6.21 -7.73
C LEU A 18 -5.68 -6.02 -7.07
N GLY A 19 -5.92 -6.65 -5.92
CA GLY A 19 -7.13 -6.44 -5.13
C GLY A 19 -7.23 -4.99 -4.64
N THR A 20 -6.14 -4.41 -4.14
CA THR A 20 -6.13 -3.00 -3.74
C THR A 20 -6.41 -2.08 -4.94
N VAL A 21 -5.78 -2.33 -6.10
CA VAL A 21 -6.02 -1.55 -7.33
C VAL A 21 -7.49 -1.62 -7.75
N ASP A 22 -8.08 -2.83 -7.77
CA ASP A 22 -9.48 -3.03 -8.14
C ASP A 22 -10.43 -2.26 -7.20
N ILE A 23 -10.24 -2.41 -5.89
CA ILE A 23 -11.10 -1.78 -4.88
C ILE A 23 -11.02 -0.25 -4.97
N LEU A 24 -9.83 0.31 -5.10
CA LEU A 24 -9.64 1.76 -5.23
C LEU A 24 -10.29 2.30 -6.51
N ARG A 25 -10.14 1.59 -7.64
CA ARG A 25 -10.77 1.97 -8.92
C ARG A 25 -12.29 1.90 -8.84
N ARG A 26 -12.87 0.90 -8.14
CA ARG A 26 -14.32 0.83 -7.85
C ARG A 26 -14.79 2.04 -7.05
N GLY A 27 -13.98 2.56 -6.11
CA GLY A 27 -14.24 3.78 -5.36
C GLY A 27 -14.07 5.07 -6.17
N GLY A 28 -13.86 5.00 -7.50
CA GLY A 28 -13.67 6.17 -8.36
C GLY A 28 -12.38 6.93 -8.06
N ILE A 29 -11.34 6.23 -7.60
CA ILE A 29 -9.99 6.75 -7.40
C ILE A 29 -9.16 6.42 -8.64
N GLU A 30 -8.47 7.41 -9.18
CA GLU A 30 -7.50 7.21 -10.27
C GLU A 30 -6.27 6.51 -9.71
N VAL A 31 -6.07 5.24 -10.08
CA VAL A 31 -4.95 4.44 -9.60
C VAL A 31 -3.92 4.25 -10.70
N THR A 32 -2.69 4.62 -10.41
CA THR A 32 -1.52 4.35 -11.24
C THR A 32 -0.65 3.28 -10.58
N THR A 33 -0.43 2.17 -11.26
CA THR A 33 0.55 1.16 -10.85
C THR A 33 1.94 1.57 -11.33
N VAL A 34 2.93 1.51 -10.44
CA VAL A 34 4.29 2.00 -10.70
C VAL A 34 5.31 0.90 -10.45
N SER A 35 5.96 0.43 -11.50
CA SER A 35 7.14 -0.44 -11.35
C SER A 35 8.31 0.34 -10.74
N ILE A 36 8.92 -0.19 -9.70
CA ILE A 36 10.11 0.44 -9.10
C ILE A 36 11.39 0.22 -9.91
N THR A 37 11.32 -0.53 -11.01
CA THR A 37 12.42 -0.77 -11.94
C THR A 37 12.21 -0.04 -13.27
N ALA A 38 13.20 -0.04 -14.13
CA ALA A 38 13.08 0.50 -15.49
C ALA A 38 12.17 -0.34 -16.41
N ASN A 39 11.88 -1.60 -16.01
CA ASN A 39 10.97 -2.47 -16.76
C ASN A 39 9.54 -2.32 -16.23
N PRO A 40 8.55 -1.99 -17.08
CA PRO A 40 7.15 -1.94 -16.64
C PRO A 40 6.56 -3.33 -16.32
N VAL A 41 7.15 -4.42 -16.82
CA VAL A 41 6.72 -5.78 -16.48
C VAL A 41 7.32 -6.18 -15.14
N VAL A 42 6.47 -6.48 -14.18
CA VAL A 42 6.83 -6.88 -12.81
C VAL A 42 6.22 -8.24 -12.52
N THR A 43 7.00 -9.18 -12.02
CA THR A 43 6.53 -10.53 -11.70
C THR A 43 6.24 -10.66 -10.21
N GLY A 44 5.05 -11.11 -9.85
CA GLY A 44 4.63 -11.34 -8.48
C GLY A 44 5.29 -12.56 -7.82
N ALA A 45 5.07 -12.72 -6.52
CA ALA A 45 5.64 -13.80 -5.71
C ALA A 45 5.18 -15.21 -6.15
N HIS A 46 4.04 -15.29 -6.82
CA HIS A 46 3.47 -16.55 -7.35
C HIS A 46 3.62 -16.64 -8.89
N ASN A 47 4.63 -15.95 -9.46
CA ASN A 47 5.01 -15.98 -10.87
C ASN A 47 3.94 -15.43 -11.84
N VAL A 48 3.07 -14.55 -11.40
CA VAL A 48 2.14 -13.83 -12.28
C VAL A 48 2.78 -12.53 -12.76
N PRO A 49 3.09 -12.39 -14.07
CA PRO A 49 3.61 -11.14 -14.60
C PRO A 49 2.48 -10.12 -14.76
N VAL A 50 2.74 -8.89 -14.35
CA VAL A 50 1.84 -7.75 -14.48
C VAL A 50 2.57 -6.60 -15.15
N THR A 51 1.91 -5.93 -16.08
CA THR A 51 2.45 -4.70 -16.68
C THR A 51 1.96 -3.51 -15.88
N ALA A 52 2.88 -2.80 -15.22
CA ALA A 52 2.60 -1.54 -14.54
C ALA A 52 2.24 -0.42 -15.55
N ASP A 53 1.41 0.52 -15.13
CA ASP A 53 1.03 1.66 -15.97
C ASP A 53 2.23 2.53 -16.33
N THR A 54 3.22 2.63 -15.43
CA THR A 54 4.47 3.40 -15.64
C THR A 54 5.61 2.87 -14.78
N THR A 55 6.79 3.47 -14.91
CA THR A 55 7.97 3.19 -14.07
C THR A 55 8.21 4.33 -13.09
N LEU A 56 8.94 4.06 -12.01
CA LEU A 56 9.23 5.04 -10.97
C LEU A 56 9.93 6.31 -11.51
N GLU A 57 10.83 6.14 -12.48
CA GLU A 57 11.53 7.24 -13.14
C GLU A 57 10.59 8.22 -13.86
N LYS A 58 9.46 7.72 -14.38
CA LYS A 58 8.49 8.48 -15.19
C LYS A 58 7.26 8.92 -14.40
N ALA A 59 7.06 8.36 -13.21
CA ALA A 59 5.87 8.61 -12.42
C ALA A 59 5.88 10.00 -11.79
N ASN A 60 4.75 10.71 -11.81
CA ASN A 60 4.55 11.90 -11.00
C ASN A 60 3.94 11.50 -9.65
N LEU A 61 4.80 11.33 -8.63
CA LEU A 61 4.37 10.91 -7.30
C LEU A 61 3.74 12.06 -6.49
N ALA A 62 4.10 13.31 -6.78
CA ALA A 62 3.69 14.46 -5.99
C ALA A 62 2.17 14.74 -6.04
N ASP A 63 1.51 14.35 -7.13
CA ASP A 63 0.06 14.55 -7.30
C ASP A 63 -0.79 13.50 -6.58
N ALA A 64 -0.20 12.45 -6.04
CA ALA A 64 -0.94 11.39 -5.37
C ALA A 64 -1.49 11.84 -4.01
N ASP A 65 -2.74 11.43 -3.71
CA ASP A 65 -3.34 11.54 -2.38
C ASP A 65 -2.91 10.38 -1.47
N ALA A 66 -2.55 9.23 -2.07
CA ALA A 66 -2.08 8.04 -1.35
C ALA A 66 -0.94 7.32 -2.08
N LEU A 67 0.07 6.87 -1.34
CA LEU A 67 1.10 5.93 -1.78
C LEU A 67 0.90 4.61 -1.05
N VAL A 68 0.84 3.51 -1.80
CA VAL A 68 0.48 2.17 -1.29
C VAL A 68 1.55 1.15 -1.63
N LEU A 69 1.97 0.41 -0.61
CA LEU A 69 2.95 -0.67 -0.70
C LEU A 69 2.27 -2.03 -0.50
N PRO A 70 2.13 -2.85 -1.54
CA PRO A 70 1.77 -4.27 -1.39
C PRO A 70 2.90 -5.03 -0.67
N GLY A 71 2.55 -6.14 -0.04
CA GLY A 71 3.51 -7.05 0.54
C GLY A 71 4.06 -8.06 -0.47
N GLY A 72 4.29 -9.27 0.01
CA GLY A 72 5.00 -10.31 -0.70
C GLY A 72 6.51 -10.22 -0.51
N MET A 73 7.18 -11.38 -0.61
CA MET A 73 8.64 -11.44 -0.55
C MET A 73 9.17 -12.08 -1.85
N PRO A 74 10.23 -11.53 -2.44
CA PRO A 74 11.06 -10.42 -1.97
C PRO A 74 10.53 -9.00 -2.27
N GLY A 75 9.28 -8.85 -2.75
CA GLY A 75 8.71 -7.56 -3.16
C GLY A 75 8.85 -6.46 -2.09
N ALA A 76 8.42 -6.75 -0.86
CA ALA A 76 8.54 -5.79 0.27
C ALA A 76 10.00 -5.47 0.61
N ALA A 77 10.93 -6.43 0.49
CA ALA A 77 12.36 -6.17 0.66
C ALA A 77 12.88 -5.23 -0.44
N ASN A 78 12.50 -5.48 -1.70
CA ASN A 78 12.88 -4.62 -2.82
C ASN A 78 12.34 -3.19 -2.68
N LEU A 79 11.11 -3.03 -2.16
CA LEU A 79 10.57 -1.71 -1.81
C LEU A 79 11.39 -1.04 -0.71
N ASN A 80 11.76 -1.80 0.33
CA ASN A 80 12.59 -1.30 1.43
C ASN A 80 13.99 -0.88 1.00
N ASP A 81 14.55 -1.52 -0.02
CA ASP A 81 15.89 -1.21 -0.54
C ASP A 81 15.88 -0.05 -1.55
N SER A 82 14.71 0.40 -1.99
CA SER A 82 14.57 1.52 -2.92
C SER A 82 14.61 2.86 -2.19
N GLU A 83 15.72 3.59 -2.30
CA GLU A 83 15.82 4.93 -1.71
C GLU A 83 14.77 5.89 -2.27
N ALA A 84 14.49 5.84 -3.58
CA ALA A 84 13.49 6.70 -4.20
C ALA A 84 12.07 6.45 -3.67
N VAL A 85 11.70 5.19 -3.39
CA VAL A 85 10.41 4.87 -2.73
C VAL A 85 10.40 5.42 -1.31
N LYS A 86 11.47 5.24 -0.54
CA LYS A 86 11.57 5.75 0.83
C LYS A 86 11.48 7.27 0.89
N GLU A 87 12.17 7.97 0.00
CA GLU A 87 12.09 9.43 -0.10
C GLU A 87 10.67 9.90 -0.43
N ALA A 88 10.00 9.23 -1.38
CA ALA A 88 8.61 9.53 -1.74
C ALA A 88 7.66 9.34 -0.55
N LEU A 89 7.80 8.25 0.21
CA LEU A 89 7.00 7.98 1.41
C LEU A 89 7.22 9.04 2.49
N LEU A 90 8.47 9.43 2.74
CA LEU A 90 8.79 10.48 3.71
C LEU A 90 8.21 11.83 3.30
N GLN A 91 8.28 12.18 2.02
CA GLN A 91 7.69 13.43 1.51
C GLN A 91 6.16 13.39 1.61
N GLN A 92 5.52 12.30 1.16
CA GLN A 92 4.08 12.07 1.25
C GLN A 92 3.56 12.23 2.69
N TYR A 93 4.28 11.62 3.65
CA TYR A 93 3.96 11.70 5.06
C TYR A 93 4.06 13.14 5.61
N ARG A 94 5.14 13.89 5.26
CA ARG A 94 5.33 15.29 5.67
C ARG A 94 4.22 16.20 5.13
N ASP A 95 3.72 15.90 3.94
CA ASP A 95 2.63 16.62 3.29
C ASP A 95 1.25 16.23 3.87
N SER A 96 1.22 15.44 4.94
CA SER A 96 0.00 14.92 5.59
C SER A 96 -0.91 14.14 4.63
N LYS A 97 -0.33 13.57 3.58
CA LYS A 97 -1.00 12.67 2.64
C LYS A 97 -0.83 11.22 3.06
N ILE A 98 -1.69 10.34 2.54
CA ILE A 98 -1.75 8.96 2.98
C ILE A 98 -0.53 8.16 2.53
N VAL A 99 0.08 7.43 3.49
CA VAL A 99 1.05 6.35 3.24
C VAL A 99 0.46 5.05 3.78
N ALA A 100 0.45 4.01 2.95
CA ALA A 100 -0.19 2.76 3.31
C ALA A 100 0.66 1.54 2.92
N ALA A 101 0.57 0.49 3.73
CA ALA A 101 1.31 -0.75 3.49
C ALA A 101 0.57 -1.96 4.06
N ILE A 102 0.64 -3.10 3.38
CA ILE A 102 -0.01 -4.34 3.83
C ILE A 102 0.98 -5.49 3.95
N CYS A 103 0.70 -6.45 4.83
CA CYS A 103 1.42 -7.73 4.98
C CYS A 103 2.86 -7.53 5.47
N ALA A 104 3.87 -7.82 4.66
CA ALA A 104 5.27 -7.59 4.97
C ALA A 104 5.70 -6.11 4.80
N ALA A 105 5.01 -5.35 3.95
CA ALA A 105 5.41 -4.00 3.58
C ALA A 105 5.36 -2.95 4.70
N PRO A 106 4.56 -3.07 5.79
CA PRO A 106 4.65 -2.16 6.93
C PRO A 106 6.06 -2.06 7.54
N MET A 107 6.95 -3.05 7.31
CA MET A 107 8.35 -2.95 7.71
C MET A 107 9.07 -1.74 7.11
N VAL A 108 8.68 -1.32 5.89
CA VAL A 108 9.25 -0.13 5.25
C VAL A 108 8.89 1.13 6.04
N LEU A 109 7.62 1.27 6.41
CA LEU A 109 7.15 2.39 7.23
C LEU A 109 7.78 2.38 8.63
N GLY A 110 7.96 1.18 9.22
CA GLY A 110 8.64 1.01 10.51
C GLY A 110 10.10 1.44 10.44
N GLY A 111 10.83 1.03 9.42
CA GLY A 111 12.23 1.42 9.18
C GLY A 111 12.42 2.92 8.98
N LEU A 112 11.42 3.60 8.42
CA LEU A 112 11.40 5.06 8.24
C LEU A 112 10.96 5.83 9.50
N GLY A 113 10.57 5.12 10.58
CA GLY A 113 10.09 5.74 11.82
C GLY A 113 8.67 6.30 11.75
N LEU A 114 7.93 6.01 10.68
CA LEU A 114 6.58 6.53 10.45
C LEU A 114 5.52 5.86 11.33
N LEU A 115 5.86 4.72 11.95
CA LEU A 115 4.97 3.97 12.86
C LEU A 115 5.17 4.31 14.33
N LYS A 116 6.12 5.17 14.68
CA LYS A 116 6.44 5.46 16.08
C LYS A 116 5.24 6.05 16.83
N GLY A 117 4.83 5.36 17.90
CA GLY A 117 3.70 5.76 18.75
C GLY A 117 2.32 5.54 18.11
N ARG A 118 2.23 4.84 16.97
CA ARG A 118 0.99 4.55 16.25
C ARG A 118 0.57 3.10 16.43
N ASN A 119 -0.74 2.85 16.36
CA ASN A 119 -1.25 1.52 16.13
C ASN A 119 -0.90 1.09 14.71
N ALA A 120 -0.44 -0.15 14.56
CA ALA A 120 -0.10 -0.72 13.27
C ALA A 120 -0.29 -2.24 13.27
N THR A 121 -0.45 -2.81 12.09
CA THR A 121 -0.55 -4.25 11.90
C THR A 121 0.34 -4.69 10.73
N CYS A 122 0.70 -5.95 10.69
CA CYS A 122 1.49 -6.57 9.62
C CYS A 122 1.22 -8.08 9.55
N TYR A 123 1.82 -8.73 8.58
CA TYR A 123 1.83 -10.18 8.50
C TYR A 123 2.61 -10.77 9.68
N PRO A 124 2.14 -11.89 10.29
CA PRO A 124 2.82 -12.55 11.40
C PRO A 124 4.29 -12.84 11.10
N GLY A 125 5.17 -12.46 12.04
CA GLY A 125 6.63 -12.57 11.91
C GLY A 125 7.33 -11.27 11.49
N PHE A 126 6.60 -10.24 11.06
CA PHE A 126 7.16 -8.93 10.72
C PHE A 126 7.03 -7.89 11.84
N GLU A 127 6.39 -8.23 12.96
CA GLU A 127 6.16 -7.33 14.09
C GLU A 127 7.45 -6.64 14.59
N PRO A 128 8.61 -7.34 14.68
CA PRO A 128 9.86 -6.71 15.13
C PRO A 128 10.38 -5.61 14.19
N LYS A 129 9.88 -5.56 12.95
CA LYS A 129 10.25 -4.54 11.95
C LYS A 129 9.40 -3.27 12.03
N LEU A 130 8.28 -3.30 12.76
CA LEU A 130 7.41 -2.15 12.98
C LEU A 130 7.95 -1.28 14.13
N ILE A 131 9.10 -0.67 13.91
CA ILE A 131 9.88 -0.01 14.97
C ILE A 131 9.07 1.11 15.63
N GLY A 132 8.85 0.98 16.94
CA GLY A 132 8.14 1.96 17.75
C GLY A 132 6.63 1.95 17.63
N ALA A 133 6.05 1.03 16.85
CA ALA A 133 4.60 0.84 16.75
C ALA A 133 4.01 0.12 17.96
N ASN A 134 2.74 0.39 18.25
CA ASN A 134 1.88 -0.49 19.02
C ASN A 134 1.25 -1.50 18.04
N VAL A 135 1.81 -2.71 17.98
CA VAL A 135 1.35 -3.74 17.04
C VAL A 135 0.11 -4.42 17.60
N THR A 136 -1.02 -4.27 16.89
CA THR A 136 -2.33 -4.73 17.38
C THR A 136 -2.71 -6.11 16.89
N GLY A 137 -2.24 -6.49 15.68
CA GLY A 137 -2.67 -7.72 15.02
C GLY A 137 -4.07 -7.67 14.41
N GLU A 138 -4.70 -6.48 14.38
CA GLU A 138 -5.99 -6.26 13.73
C GLU A 138 -5.90 -6.41 12.20
N ALA A 139 -7.05 -6.56 11.54
CA ALA A 139 -7.11 -6.68 10.09
C ALA A 139 -6.52 -5.46 9.37
N VAL A 140 -6.85 -4.28 9.87
CA VAL A 140 -6.40 -2.97 9.38
C VAL A 140 -6.25 -2.02 10.55
N GLU A 141 -5.23 -1.19 10.52
CA GLU A 141 -5.05 -0.05 11.41
C GLU A 141 -4.99 1.25 10.63
N VAL A 142 -5.77 2.23 11.05
CA VAL A 142 -5.78 3.59 10.52
C VAL A 142 -5.31 4.53 11.62
N SER A 143 -4.11 5.08 11.46
CA SER A 143 -3.50 6.00 12.41
C SER A 143 -3.15 7.31 11.71
N ASP A 144 -4.06 8.29 11.76
CA ASP A 144 -4.00 9.54 11.00
C ASP A 144 -3.84 9.27 9.49
N ASN A 145 -2.70 9.68 8.91
CA ASN A 145 -2.39 9.47 7.50
C ASN A 145 -1.58 8.18 7.21
N VAL A 146 -1.47 7.28 8.18
CA VAL A 146 -0.77 5.99 8.03
C VAL A 146 -1.78 4.85 8.14
N ILE A 147 -1.84 3.99 7.11
CA ILE A 147 -2.76 2.85 7.07
C ILE A 147 -1.96 1.58 6.87
N THR A 148 -2.18 0.60 7.74
CA THR A 148 -1.52 -0.70 7.64
C THR A 148 -2.54 -1.83 7.58
N GLY A 149 -2.26 -2.88 6.80
CA GLY A 149 -3.09 -4.07 6.64
C GLY A 149 -2.31 -5.35 6.98
N LYS A 150 -3.00 -6.39 7.42
CA LYS A 150 -2.37 -7.58 7.99
C LYS A 150 -1.87 -8.57 6.94
N GLY A 151 -2.61 -8.80 5.87
CA GLY A 151 -2.20 -9.79 4.88
C GLY A 151 -3.22 -10.07 3.77
N PRO A 152 -2.91 -10.99 2.85
CA PRO A 152 -3.63 -11.14 1.59
C PRO A 152 -5.12 -11.45 1.74
N GLY A 153 -5.50 -12.31 2.69
CA GLY A 153 -6.91 -12.61 2.95
C GLY A 153 -7.73 -11.43 3.47
N LEU A 154 -7.09 -10.32 3.83
CA LEU A 154 -7.70 -9.11 4.38
C LEU A 154 -7.56 -7.90 3.43
N VAL A 155 -7.20 -8.15 2.17
CA VAL A 155 -7.04 -7.10 1.15
C VAL A 155 -8.31 -6.28 0.94
N ILE A 156 -9.49 -6.89 1.08
CA ILE A 156 -10.77 -6.18 0.97
C ILE A 156 -10.90 -5.17 2.10
N ASN A 157 -10.64 -5.57 3.33
CA ASN A 157 -10.68 -4.67 4.49
C ASN A 157 -9.71 -3.50 4.31
N PHE A 158 -8.48 -3.78 3.86
CA PHE A 158 -7.46 -2.77 3.61
C PHE A 158 -7.85 -1.80 2.48
N GLY A 159 -8.34 -2.33 1.36
CA GLY A 159 -8.79 -1.51 0.23
C GLY A 159 -9.98 -0.61 0.58
N LEU A 160 -10.97 -1.13 1.33
CA LEU A 160 -12.12 -0.36 1.79
C LEU A 160 -11.71 0.75 2.78
N ALA A 161 -10.79 0.47 3.71
CA ALA A 161 -10.25 1.49 4.62
C ALA A 161 -9.52 2.60 3.83
N LEU A 162 -8.79 2.25 2.77
CA LEU A 162 -8.17 3.24 1.87
C LEU A 162 -9.24 4.07 1.13
N VAL A 163 -10.29 3.45 0.61
CA VAL A 163 -11.40 4.18 -0.05
C VAL A 163 -12.03 5.16 0.94
N ALA A 164 -12.33 4.72 2.17
CA ALA A 164 -12.89 5.57 3.21
C ALA A 164 -11.98 6.77 3.51
N ALA A 165 -10.68 6.53 3.67
CA ALA A 165 -9.71 7.58 4.00
C ALA A 165 -9.47 8.57 2.84
N ILE A 166 -9.48 8.11 1.59
CA ILE A 166 -9.24 8.94 0.40
C ILE A 166 -10.50 9.70 -0.02
N LYS A 167 -11.67 9.09 0.12
CA LYS A 167 -12.97 9.63 -0.30
C LYS A 167 -13.87 9.91 0.91
N ASN A 168 -14.54 8.92 1.41
CA ASN A 168 -15.37 8.90 2.63
C ASN A 168 -15.95 7.50 2.85
N GLU A 169 -16.56 7.29 4.03
CA GLU A 169 -17.22 6.03 4.42
C GLU A 169 -18.35 5.61 3.47
N ALA A 170 -19.18 6.54 3.02
CA ALA A 170 -20.33 6.21 2.16
C ALA A 170 -19.86 5.57 0.83
N VAL A 171 -18.77 6.07 0.23
CA VAL A 171 -18.21 5.45 -0.98
C VAL A 171 -17.62 4.07 -0.68
N ALA A 172 -16.98 3.89 0.50
CA ALA A 172 -16.47 2.58 0.89
C ALA A 172 -17.60 1.56 1.09
N GLU A 173 -18.73 1.96 1.69
CA GLU A 173 -19.92 1.11 1.83
C GLU A 173 -20.53 0.74 0.48
N GLU A 174 -20.60 1.67 -0.49
CA GLU A 174 -21.06 1.36 -1.85
C GLU A 174 -20.16 0.35 -2.54
N VAL A 175 -18.82 0.49 -2.38
CA VAL A 175 -17.85 -0.47 -2.92
C VAL A 175 -17.99 -1.82 -2.24
N ALA A 176 -18.14 -1.87 -0.91
CA ALA A 176 -18.34 -3.12 -0.15
C ALA A 176 -19.59 -3.86 -0.62
N ALA A 177 -20.71 -3.16 -0.78
CA ALA A 177 -21.95 -3.73 -1.30
C ALA A 177 -21.75 -4.31 -2.73
N GLY A 178 -21.00 -3.63 -3.59
CA GLY A 178 -20.68 -4.11 -4.94
C GLY A 178 -19.71 -5.31 -4.96
N LEU A 179 -18.93 -5.49 -3.89
CA LEU A 179 -18.05 -6.64 -3.68
C LEU A 179 -18.77 -7.82 -2.97
N LEU A 180 -19.99 -7.61 -2.50
CA LEU A 180 -20.80 -8.60 -1.77
C LEU A 180 -20.20 -8.98 -0.39
N VAL A 181 -19.64 -8.01 0.30
CA VAL A 181 -19.06 -8.14 1.65
C VAL A 181 -19.63 -7.13 2.62
#